data_880a163532982b396d5bed8268ebd32f
#
_entry.id   880a163532982b396d5bed8268ebd32f
#
_cell.length_a   1.000
_cell.length_b   1.000
_cell.length_c   1.000
_cell.angle_alpha   90.00
_cell.angle_beta   90.00
_cell.angle_gamma   90.00
#
_symmetry.space_group_name_H-M   'P 1'
#
loop_
_entity.id
_entity.type
_entity.pdbx_description
1 polymer ?
#
loop_
_entity_poly.entity_id
_entity_poly.type
_entity_poly.pdbx_seq_one_letter_code
_entity_poly.pdbx_strand_id
1 'polypeptide(L)'
;MKFNKKILMISAATLMLVSPVTSLANANTVSAASVKKVSYAKQTTVTVKKKTPQLFMATGGRALTTGKYYKKGQKLTVDQLGGMNILANSSPDAYHIKGTDYYVWAKDVKAKRALQDIDYTSRGLTTVRTNKSKAPLYSFDAEKSTPAGYAFMKGTDFKVNGAMYLYNAKTDKSELYYHLTNHYHTMANLKTSPDFPNRFNTELVDTGDAFVKASDVNFFSGKKLKPINTAASAKDGSKIAILENQEADLKDLLGKVDSVKNSVKYKLSSSLKRDNYDLAVRDAQTQGNSRKLMSTAEAQYLIWRLKTYESELDGAKVKVGNMNKLTSNEKLAIGLLVISVYGKNTDKESLYGYAKFNKGNDKTFTLTIKDMHNQKKVVSTKTMKISDFAQKR
;
A
#
# COMPACT_ATOMS: atom_id res chain seq x y z
N MET A 1 -33.37 17.61 -26.02
CA MET A 1 -33.05 16.80 -24.86
C MET A 1 -31.80 17.38 -24.19
N LYS A 2 -31.95 18.04 -23.03
CA LYS A 2 -30.84 18.72 -22.32
C LYS A 2 -30.10 17.68 -21.48
N PHE A 3 -28.86 17.36 -21.87
CA PHE A 3 -27.99 16.54 -21.03
C PHE A 3 -27.43 17.37 -19.87
N ASN A 4 -27.87 17.05 -18.66
CA ASN A 4 -27.34 17.61 -17.42
C ASN A 4 -25.85 17.27 -17.30
N LYS A 5 -25.01 18.30 -17.22
CA LYS A 5 -23.60 18.22 -16.85
C LYS A 5 -23.48 17.84 -15.37
N LYS A 6 -23.52 16.56 -15.03
CA LYS A 6 -23.03 16.12 -13.73
C LYS A 6 -21.52 16.09 -13.82
N ILE A 7 -20.90 17.11 -13.28
CA ILE A 7 -19.47 17.13 -12.95
C ILE A 7 -19.26 16.04 -11.90
N LEU A 8 -18.56 14.98 -12.28
CA LEU A 8 -18.15 13.93 -11.34
C LEU A 8 -16.98 14.50 -10.51
N MET A 9 -17.32 15.25 -9.45
CA MET A 9 -16.35 15.58 -8.41
C MET A 9 -16.16 14.30 -7.59
N ILE A 10 -15.18 13.49 -7.94
CA ILE A 10 -14.66 12.48 -7.04
C ILE A 10 -13.76 13.24 -6.07
N SER A 11 -14.24 13.45 -4.84
CA SER A 11 -13.41 14.04 -3.79
C SER A 11 -12.23 13.10 -3.53
N ALA A 12 -11.02 13.60 -3.62
CA ALA A 12 -9.78 12.87 -3.37
C ALA A 12 -9.70 12.29 -1.94
N ALA A 13 -10.51 12.82 -1.03
CA ALA A 13 -10.64 12.30 0.34
C ALA A 13 -11.01 10.81 0.43
N THR A 14 -11.60 10.25 -0.63
CA THR A 14 -12.05 8.85 -0.65
C THR A 14 -10.98 7.85 -1.08
N LEU A 15 -9.83 8.31 -1.55
CA LEU A 15 -8.72 7.44 -1.99
C LEU A 15 -7.59 7.36 -0.97
N MET A 16 -7.60 8.21 0.03
CA MET A 16 -6.60 8.20 1.08
C MET A 16 -7.22 7.65 2.34
N LEU A 17 -6.77 6.46 2.73
CA LEU A 17 -6.95 5.90 4.07
C LEU A 17 -8.40 5.80 4.56
N VAL A 18 -9.15 4.93 3.97
CA VAL A 18 -10.18 4.27 4.75
C VAL A 18 -9.58 2.95 5.25
N SER A 19 -8.86 3.01 6.37
CA SER A 19 -8.91 1.88 7.26
C SER A 19 -10.37 1.74 7.66
N PRO A 20 -11.02 0.59 7.43
CA PRO A 20 -12.38 0.42 7.91
C PRO A 20 -12.35 0.59 9.43
N VAL A 21 -13.00 1.64 9.94
CA VAL A 21 -13.43 1.66 11.33
C VAL A 21 -14.46 0.54 11.43
N THR A 22 -13.99 -0.65 11.78
CA THR A 22 -14.90 -1.74 12.14
C THR A 22 -15.62 -1.31 13.40
N SER A 23 -16.92 -1.11 13.29
CA SER A 23 -17.84 -0.98 14.41
C SER A 23 -17.49 -2.00 15.49
N LEU A 24 -17.32 -1.51 16.71
CA LEU A 24 -17.31 -2.32 17.93
C LEU A 24 -18.68 -3.02 18.06
N ALA A 25 -18.75 -4.25 17.56
CA ALA A 25 -19.85 -5.16 17.87
C ALA A 25 -19.42 -6.00 19.07
N ASN A 26 -20.20 -5.89 20.12
CA ASN A 26 -20.27 -6.63 21.38
C ASN A 26 -19.46 -7.93 21.44
N ALA A 27 -18.48 -7.94 22.36
CA ALA A 27 -17.81 -9.14 22.79
C ALA A 27 -18.77 -10.00 23.65
N ASN A 28 -19.55 -10.84 23.00
CA ASN A 28 -20.15 -11.99 23.65
C ASN A 28 -19.08 -13.08 23.71
N THR A 29 -18.77 -13.51 24.93
CA THR A 29 -17.98 -14.69 25.23
C THR A 29 -18.61 -15.92 24.57
N VAL A 30 -18.11 -16.27 23.38
CA VAL A 30 -18.44 -17.54 22.74
C VAL A 30 -17.42 -18.57 23.21
N SER A 31 -17.89 -19.59 23.91
CA SER A 31 -17.20 -20.84 24.25
C SER A 31 -16.33 -21.31 23.08
N ALA A 32 -15.10 -21.72 23.39
CA ALA A 32 -14.13 -22.24 22.43
C ALA A 32 -14.62 -23.57 21.81
N ALA A 33 -15.50 -23.44 20.82
CA ALA A 33 -15.75 -24.54 19.88
C ALA A 33 -14.48 -24.64 19.01
N SER A 34 -13.96 -25.86 18.88
CA SER A 34 -12.79 -26.17 18.07
C SER A 34 -12.94 -25.59 16.64
N VAL A 35 -12.24 -24.49 16.35
CA VAL A 35 -12.23 -23.89 15.03
C VAL A 35 -11.58 -24.91 14.09
N LYS A 36 -12.36 -25.54 13.23
CA LYS A 36 -11.87 -26.41 12.15
C LYS A 36 -10.83 -25.61 11.37
N LYS A 37 -9.58 -26.09 11.35
CA LYS A 37 -8.47 -25.47 10.62
C LYS A 37 -8.83 -25.47 9.12
N VAL A 38 -9.24 -24.31 8.59
CA VAL A 38 -9.59 -24.19 7.17
C VAL A 38 -8.32 -24.32 6.34
N SER A 39 -8.27 -25.34 5.48
CA SER A 39 -7.20 -25.50 4.50
C SER A 39 -7.55 -24.73 3.24
N TYR A 40 -6.81 -23.66 2.98
CA TYR A 40 -6.96 -22.85 1.78
C TYR A 40 -6.21 -23.46 0.58
N ALA A 41 -6.84 -23.46 -0.59
CA ALA A 41 -6.22 -23.88 -1.84
C ALA A 41 -5.38 -22.72 -2.43
N LYS A 42 -4.32 -23.06 -3.18
CA LYS A 42 -3.55 -22.05 -3.96
C LYS A 42 -4.33 -21.55 -5.18
N GLN A 43 -5.22 -22.37 -5.71
CA GLN A 43 -6.13 -22.05 -6.81
C GLN A 43 -7.38 -22.91 -6.71
N THR A 44 -8.49 -22.47 -7.31
CA THR A 44 -9.71 -23.24 -7.39
C THR A 44 -10.47 -22.95 -8.68
N THR A 45 -11.47 -23.79 -9.00
CA THR A 45 -12.41 -23.49 -10.08
C THR A 45 -13.66 -22.87 -9.48
N VAL A 46 -14.12 -21.76 -10.06
CA VAL A 46 -15.40 -21.17 -9.78
C VAL A 46 -16.37 -21.38 -10.93
N THR A 47 -17.65 -21.55 -10.61
CA THR A 47 -18.74 -21.63 -11.61
C THR A 47 -19.62 -20.40 -11.49
N VAL A 48 -19.84 -19.71 -12.59
CA VAL A 48 -20.66 -18.49 -12.67
C VAL A 48 -22.13 -18.83 -12.44
N LYS A 49 -22.78 -18.22 -11.43
CA LYS A 49 -24.19 -18.47 -11.07
C LYS A 49 -25.19 -17.71 -11.93
N LYS A 50 -24.79 -16.49 -12.38
CA LYS A 50 -25.61 -15.60 -13.23
C LYS A 50 -24.68 -14.81 -14.14
N LYS A 51 -25.20 -14.23 -15.24
CA LYS A 51 -24.45 -13.29 -16.08
C LYS A 51 -23.84 -12.20 -15.18
N THR A 52 -22.50 -12.06 -15.20
CA THR A 52 -21.78 -11.14 -14.33
C THR A 52 -20.69 -10.38 -15.12
N PRO A 53 -20.41 -9.10 -14.81
CA PRO A 53 -19.43 -8.34 -15.56
C PRO A 53 -18.01 -8.90 -15.33
N GLN A 54 -17.21 -8.84 -16.38
CA GLN A 54 -15.78 -8.97 -16.29
C GLN A 54 -15.20 -7.67 -15.71
N LEU A 55 -14.41 -7.77 -14.66
CA LEU A 55 -13.82 -6.63 -13.96
C LEU A 55 -12.34 -6.53 -14.26
N PHE A 56 -11.80 -5.33 -14.14
CA PHE A 56 -10.36 -5.09 -13.98
C PHE A 56 -10.13 -4.17 -12.78
N MET A 57 -8.93 -4.25 -12.21
CA MET A 57 -8.57 -3.45 -11.06
C MET A 57 -7.80 -2.20 -11.53
N ALA A 58 -8.35 -1.03 -11.21
CA ALA A 58 -7.66 0.24 -11.37
C ALA A 58 -6.81 0.55 -10.13
N THR A 59 -5.99 1.58 -10.22
CA THR A 59 -5.18 2.09 -9.11
C THR A 59 -6.03 2.29 -7.85
N GLY A 60 -5.47 1.98 -6.69
CA GLY A 60 -6.20 2.02 -5.41
C GLY A 60 -7.17 0.86 -5.20
N GLY A 61 -7.04 -0.24 -5.95
CA GLY A 61 -7.88 -1.44 -5.78
C GLY A 61 -9.31 -1.28 -6.29
N ARG A 62 -9.60 -0.25 -7.11
CA ARG A 62 -10.95 0.03 -7.58
C ARG A 62 -11.38 -0.91 -8.70
N ALA A 63 -12.54 -1.55 -8.51
CA ALA A 63 -13.16 -2.40 -9.53
C ALA A 63 -13.83 -1.57 -10.62
N LEU A 64 -13.46 -1.82 -11.88
CA LEU A 64 -14.09 -1.23 -13.06
C LEU A 64 -14.49 -2.34 -14.03
N THR A 65 -15.54 -2.11 -14.83
CA THR A 65 -16.00 -3.11 -15.81
C THR A 65 -15.29 -2.94 -17.15
N THR A 66 -14.98 -4.06 -17.81
CA THR A 66 -14.42 -4.05 -19.18
C THR A 66 -15.49 -3.86 -20.26
N GLY A 67 -16.78 -3.92 -19.90
CA GLY A 67 -17.92 -4.01 -20.86
C GLY A 67 -18.23 -5.43 -21.32
N LYS A 68 -17.38 -6.42 -21.00
CA LYS A 68 -17.59 -7.84 -21.28
C LYS A 68 -18.25 -8.53 -20.08
N TYR A 69 -18.84 -9.70 -20.31
CA TYR A 69 -19.56 -10.48 -19.30
C TYR A 69 -19.17 -11.96 -19.36
N TYR A 70 -19.14 -12.60 -18.21
CA TYR A 70 -19.12 -14.06 -18.08
C TYR A 70 -20.54 -14.60 -18.09
N LYS A 71 -20.74 -15.77 -18.73
CA LYS A 71 -22.04 -16.41 -18.89
C LYS A 71 -22.35 -17.33 -17.70
N LYS A 72 -23.64 -17.50 -17.36
CA LYS A 72 -24.07 -18.51 -16.38
C LYS A 72 -23.55 -19.89 -16.77
N GLY A 73 -23.04 -20.64 -15.79
CA GLY A 73 -22.45 -21.97 -15.97
C GLY A 73 -20.96 -21.96 -16.44
N GLN A 74 -20.42 -20.82 -16.85
CA GLN A 74 -19.01 -20.72 -17.25
C GLN A 74 -18.11 -21.07 -16.06
N LYS A 75 -17.09 -21.89 -16.33
CA LYS A 75 -16.06 -22.26 -15.33
C LYS A 75 -14.82 -21.39 -15.53
N LEU A 76 -14.30 -20.83 -14.43
CA LEU A 76 -13.12 -19.99 -14.41
C LEU A 76 -12.14 -20.56 -13.38
N THR A 77 -10.84 -20.60 -13.72
CA THR A 77 -9.79 -20.90 -12.75
C THR A 77 -9.37 -19.62 -12.08
N VAL A 78 -9.36 -19.60 -10.75
CA VAL A 78 -9.05 -18.44 -9.93
C VAL A 78 -7.95 -18.78 -8.92
N ASP A 79 -7.11 -17.82 -8.59
CA ASP A 79 -5.93 -18.02 -7.72
C ASP A 79 -5.83 -17.02 -6.57
N GLN A 80 -6.68 -16.00 -6.53
CA GLN A 80 -6.74 -15.02 -5.44
C GLN A 80 -8.19 -14.64 -5.14
N LEU A 81 -8.46 -14.31 -3.88
CA LEU A 81 -9.70 -13.74 -3.40
C LEU A 81 -9.39 -12.50 -2.57
N GLY A 82 -10.16 -11.43 -2.70
CA GLY A 82 -10.00 -10.25 -1.85
C GLY A 82 -11.00 -9.14 -2.18
N GLY A 83 -11.08 -8.15 -1.29
CA GLY A 83 -11.96 -7.00 -1.45
C GLY A 83 -11.48 -6.04 -2.54
N MET A 84 -12.38 -5.61 -3.43
CA MET A 84 -12.14 -4.57 -4.42
C MET A 84 -13.06 -3.37 -4.15
N ASN A 85 -12.49 -2.17 -4.14
CA ASN A 85 -13.26 -0.94 -3.90
C ASN A 85 -14.24 -0.65 -5.04
N ILE A 86 -15.52 -0.44 -4.73
CA ILE A 86 -16.52 0.05 -5.70
C ILE A 86 -16.85 1.53 -5.44
N LEU A 87 -17.10 1.87 -4.19
CA LEU A 87 -17.39 3.22 -3.71
C LEU A 87 -16.74 3.39 -2.33
N ALA A 88 -16.73 4.59 -1.82
CA ALA A 88 -16.01 5.00 -0.62
C ALA A 88 -16.10 4.06 0.60
N ASN A 89 -17.16 3.29 0.74
CA ASN A 89 -17.39 2.47 1.94
C ASN A 89 -17.79 1.02 1.61
N SER A 90 -17.49 0.52 0.41
CA SER A 90 -17.87 -0.83 -0.01
C SER A 90 -16.74 -1.50 -0.76
N SER A 91 -16.26 -2.61 -0.22
CA SER A 91 -15.20 -3.43 -0.80
C SER A 91 -15.65 -4.89 -0.91
N PRO A 92 -16.60 -5.21 -1.80
CA PRO A 92 -17.03 -6.57 -1.99
C PRO A 92 -15.90 -7.44 -2.53
N ASP A 93 -15.91 -8.71 -2.15
CA ASP A 93 -14.90 -9.67 -2.59
C ASP A 93 -15.02 -9.99 -4.08
N ALA A 94 -13.86 -10.14 -4.70
CA ALA A 94 -13.72 -10.60 -6.08
C ALA A 94 -12.65 -11.67 -6.17
N TYR A 95 -12.80 -12.59 -7.13
CA TYR A 95 -11.77 -13.56 -7.49
C TYR A 95 -10.95 -13.04 -8.67
N HIS A 96 -9.64 -13.12 -8.56
CA HIS A 96 -8.71 -12.92 -9.66
C HIS A 96 -8.72 -14.16 -10.58
N ILE A 97 -8.85 -13.95 -11.88
CA ILE A 97 -8.87 -15.03 -12.88
C ILE A 97 -7.44 -15.32 -13.29
N LYS A 98 -6.96 -16.52 -12.97
CA LYS A 98 -5.58 -16.95 -13.18
C LYS A 98 -5.09 -16.70 -14.60
N GLY A 99 -3.91 -16.10 -14.73
CA GLY A 99 -3.27 -15.82 -16.02
C GLY A 99 -3.85 -14.63 -16.78
N THR A 100 -4.68 -13.81 -16.14
CA THR A 100 -5.28 -12.60 -16.73
C THR A 100 -5.16 -11.40 -15.79
N ASP A 101 -5.53 -10.21 -16.28
CA ASP A 101 -5.68 -9.01 -15.45
C ASP A 101 -7.15 -8.82 -14.98
N TYR A 102 -7.98 -9.87 -15.05
CA TYR A 102 -9.41 -9.75 -14.84
C TYR A 102 -9.88 -10.41 -13.55
N TYR A 103 -11.06 -9.96 -13.11
CA TYR A 103 -11.69 -10.40 -11.89
C TYR A 103 -13.18 -10.71 -12.13
N VAL A 104 -13.77 -11.45 -11.20
CA VAL A 104 -15.20 -11.72 -11.14
C VAL A 104 -15.69 -11.58 -9.70
N TRP A 105 -16.87 -10.99 -9.48
CA TRP A 105 -17.45 -10.86 -8.15
C TRP A 105 -17.65 -12.21 -7.47
N ALA A 106 -17.17 -12.35 -6.23
CA ALA A 106 -17.30 -13.58 -5.45
C ALA A 106 -18.77 -13.97 -5.22
N LYS A 107 -19.65 -12.99 -5.00
CA LYS A 107 -21.10 -13.21 -4.85
C LYS A 107 -21.78 -13.83 -6.06
N ASP A 108 -21.21 -13.65 -7.26
CA ASP A 108 -21.81 -14.11 -8.53
C ASP A 108 -21.28 -15.47 -8.99
N VAL A 109 -20.41 -16.09 -8.21
CA VAL A 109 -19.83 -17.40 -8.53
C VAL A 109 -19.96 -18.38 -7.35
N LYS A 110 -19.74 -19.68 -7.62
CA LYS A 110 -19.63 -20.74 -6.61
C LYS A 110 -18.23 -21.37 -6.74
N ALA A 111 -17.41 -21.25 -5.71
CA ALA A 111 -16.09 -21.84 -5.64
C ALA A 111 -16.15 -23.30 -5.18
N LYS A 112 -15.30 -24.18 -5.74
CA LYS A 112 -15.15 -25.56 -5.29
C LYS A 112 -14.36 -25.66 -3.97
N ARG A 113 -13.39 -24.80 -3.77
CA ARG A 113 -12.52 -24.75 -2.57
C ARG A 113 -12.34 -23.30 -2.12
N ALA A 114 -12.16 -23.09 -0.83
CA ALA A 114 -11.87 -21.77 -0.29
C ALA A 114 -10.44 -21.34 -0.69
N LEU A 115 -10.29 -20.08 -1.11
CA LEU A 115 -9.01 -19.39 -1.20
C LEU A 115 -8.84 -18.50 0.03
N GLN A 116 -7.59 -18.27 0.42
CA GLN A 116 -7.30 -17.29 1.46
C GLN A 116 -7.69 -15.90 0.95
N ASP A 117 -8.41 -15.17 1.78
CA ASP A 117 -8.73 -13.77 1.50
C ASP A 117 -7.48 -12.91 1.65
N ILE A 118 -7.24 -12.04 0.67
CA ILE A 118 -6.15 -11.06 0.67
C ILE A 118 -6.72 -9.67 0.41
N ASP A 119 -6.07 -8.67 0.97
CA ASP A 119 -6.42 -7.27 0.70
C ASP A 119 -5.76 -6.82 -0.62
N TYR A 120 -6.53 -6.67 -1.69
CA TYR A 120 -6.03 -6.18 -2.98
C TYR A 120 -5.50 -4.75 -2.91
N THR A 121 -6.01 -3.92 -2.00
CA THR A 121 -5.53 -2.54 -1.81
C THR A 121 -4.12 -2.51 -1.25
N SER A 122 -3.78 -3.52 -0.43
CA SER A 122 -2.44 -3.74 0.13
C SER A 122 -1.55 -4.59 -0.78
N ARG A 123 -2.06 -5.10 -1.90
CA ARG A 123 -1.34 -5.97 -2.86
C ARG A 123 -0.60 -7.13 -2.18
N GLY A 124 -1.26 -7.76 -1.24
CA GLY A 124 -0.72 -8.89 -0.50
C GLY A 124 0.26 -8.51 0.62
N LEU A 125 0.37 -7.24 0.97
CA LEU A 125 1.11 -6.82 2.16
C LEU A 125 0.53 -7.46 3.41
N THR A 126 1.39 -7.80 4.33
CA THR A 126 1.01 -8.32 5.63
C THR A 126 0.42 -7.20 6.48
N THR A 127 -0.68 -7.50 7.17
CA THR A 127 -1.27 -6.62 8.17
C THR A 127 -1.09 -7.24 9.54
N VAL A 128 -0.59 -6.46 10.48
CA VAL A 128 -0.55 -6.78 11.91
C VAL A 128 -1.37 -5.77 12.68
N ARG A 129 -1.96 -6.20 13.79
CA ARG A 129 -2.86 -5.38 14.62
C ARG A 129 -2.32 -5.24 16.02
N THR A 130 -2.26 -4.02 16.56
CA THR A 130 -1.81 -3.79 17.93
C THR A 130 -2.68 -4.54 18.93
N ASN A 131 -2.03 -5.26 19.85
CA ASN A 131 -2.70 -6.02 20.92
C ASN A 131 -2.77 -5.23 22.23
N LYS A 132 -2.10 -4.09 22.31
CA LYS A 132 -2.09 -3.18 23.46
C LYS A 132 -2.26 -1.72 23.05
N SER A 133 -2.73 -0.90 24.00
CA SER A 133 -2.77 0.55 23.83
C SER A 133 -1.36 1.14 23.96
N LYS A 134 -1.12 2.26 23.26
CA LYS A 134 0.16 2.98 23.27
C LYS A 134 1.35 2.09 22.86
N ALA A 135 1.12 1.16 21.89
CA ALA A 135 2.21 0.35 21.34
C ALA A 135 3.30 1.29 20.79
N PRO A 136 4.55 1.22 21.27
CA PRO A 136 5.61 2.09 20.80
C PRO A 136 6.10 1.70 19.42
N LEU A 137 6.61 2.69 18.69
CA LEU A 137 7.46 2.49 17.53
C LEU A 137 8.92 2.41 17.96
N TYR A 138 9.72 1.82 17.07
CA TYR A 138 11.14 1.63 17.29
C TYR A 138 11.93 2.02 16.04
N SER A 139 13.16 2.53 16.25
CA SER A 139 14.17 2.72 15.22
C SER A 139 14.88 1.40 14.91
N PHE A 140 15.78 1.44 13.92
CA PHE A 140 16.62 0.29 13.58
C PHE A 140 17.50 -0.20 14.76
N ASP A 141 17.89 0.69 15.67
CA ASP A 141 18.65 0.36 16.89
C ASP A 141 17.78 -0.24 18.00
N ALA A 142 16.53 -0.59 17.70
CA ALA A 142 15.52 -1.06 18.65
C ALA A 142 15.29 -0.07 19.82
N GLU A 143 15.52 1.20 19.63
CA GLU A 143 15.18 2.28 20.54
C GLU A 143 13.78 2.81 20.24
N LYS A 144 13.08 3.27 21.28
CA LYS A 144 11.75 3.87 21.10
C LYS A 144 11.85 5.14 20.28
N SER A 145 11.08 5.21 19.20
CA SER A 145 11.03 6.32 18.25
C SER A 145 9.64 6.94 18.09
N THR A 146 8.68 6.56 18.95
CA THR A 146 7.34 7.15 18.90
C THR A 146 7.41 8.65 19.11
N PRO A 147 6.86 9.49 18.20
CA PRO A 147 6.85 10.92 18.37
C PRO A 147 6.18 11.36 19.69
N ALA A 148 6.79 12.32 20.38
CA ALA A 148 6.33 12.78 21.69
C ALA A 148 4.90 13.36 21.62
N GLY A 149 4.04 12.94 22.53
CA GLY A 149 2.64 13.38 22.57
C GLY A 149 1.70 12.63 21.65
N TYR A 150 2.16 11.57 20.98
CA TYR A 150 1.34 10.74 20.10
C TYR A 150 1.32 9.28 20.55
N ALA A 151 0.25 8.56 20.21
CA ALA A 151 0.12 7.14 20.50
C ALA A 151 -0.77 6.40 19.50
N PHE A 152 -0.52 5.11 19.35
CA PHE A 152 -1.45 4.19 18.69
C PHE A 152 -2.45 3.60 19.66
N MET A 153 -3.65 3.41 19.16
CA MET A 153 -4.73 2.75 19.91
C MET A 153 -4.58 1.23 19.82
N LYS A 154 -5.10 0.53 20.83
CA LYS A 154 -5.30 -0.92 20.71
C LYS A 154 -6.20 -1.21 19.51
N GLY A 155 -5.83 -2.17 18.68
CA GLY A 155 -6.56 -2.54 17.48
C GLY A 155 -6.16 -1.72 16.24
N THR A 156 -5.14 -0.86 16.31
CA THR A 156 -4.60 -0.18 15.11
C THR A 156 -3.94 -1.20 14.19
N ASP A 157 -4.27 -1.12 12.90
CA ASP A 157 -3.71 -1.97 11.85
C ASP A 157 -2.49 -1.32 11.22
N PHE A 158 -1.40 -2.09 11.13
CA PHE A 158 -0.20 -1.73 10.42
C PHE A 158 0.01 -2.60 9.20
N LYS A 159 0.34 -1.98 8.09
CA LYS A 159 0.89 -2.66 6.91
C LYS A 159 2.38 -2.82 7.10
N VAL A 160 2.87 -4.06 6.97
CA VAL A 160 4.28 -4.39 7.17
C VAL A 160 4.82 -5.15 5.96
N ASN A 161 6.06 -4.87 5.59
CA ASN A 161 6.73 -5.48 4.44
C ASN A 161 7.97 -6.30 4.81
N GLY A 162 8.41 -6.24 6.08
CA GLY A 162 9.56 -6.98 6.57
C GLY A 162 9.39 -7.47 7.99
N ALA A 163 10.12 -8.52 8.32
CA ALA A 163 10.33 -9.00 9.69
C ALA A 163 11.83 -9.15 9.91
N MET A 164 12.35 -8.68 11.03
CA MET A 164 13.76 -8.80 11.35
C MET A 164 14.01 -8.73 12.86
N TYR A 165 15.09 -9.34 13.29
CA TYR A 165 15.61 -9.13 14.64
C TYR A 165 16.41 -7.83 14.65
N LEU A 166 16.10 -6.96 15.61
CA LEU A 166 16.86 -5.75 15.88
C LEU A 166 17.57 -5.91 17.22
N TYR A 167 18.80 -5.44 17.29
CA TYR A 167 19.62 -5.47 18.49
C TYR A 167 19.62 -4.12 19.19
N ASN A 168 19.29 -4.13 20.47
CA ASN A 168 19.37 -2.96 21.33
C ASN A 168 20.62 -3.05 22.22
N ALA A 169 21.61 -2.20 21.96
CA ALA A 169 22.88 -2.21 22.69
C ALA A 169 22.72 -1.84 24.18
N LYS A 170 21.71 -1.01 24.53
CA LYS A 170 21.48 -0.59 25.93
C LYS A 170 20.94 -1.74 26.80
N THR A 171 20.18 -2.64 26.20
CA THR A 171 19.57 -3.77 26.92
C THR A 171 20.24 -5.10 26.64
N ASP A 172 21.20 -5.13 25.72
CA ASP A 172 21.88 -6.33 25.18
C ASP A 172 20.90 -7.41 24.68
N LYS A 173 19.80 -7.00 24.04
CA LYS A 173 18.76 -7.89 23.55
C LYS A 173 18.52 -7.76 22.06
N SER A 174 18.34 -8.91 21.39
CA SER A 174 17.83 -8.98 20.03
C SER A 174 16.41 -9.52 20.06
N GLU A 175 15.45 -8.75 19.55
CA GLU A 175 14.05 -9.11 19.53
C GLU A 175 13.48 -8.98 18.11
N LEU A 176 12.35 -9.64 17.85
CA LEU A 176 11.72 -9.63 16.53
C LEU A 176 10.83 -8.40 16.38
N TYR A 177 10.98 -7.71 15.24
CA TYR A 177 10.20 -6.54 14.86
C TYR A 177 9.64 -6.69 13.45
N TYR A 178 8.55 -5.98 13.17
CA TYR A 178 7.99 -5.79 11.84
C TYR A 178 8.26 -4.38 11.35
N HIS A 179 8.79 -4.26 10.15
CA HIS A 179 9.03 -2.99 9.48
C HIS A 179 7.74 -2.44 8.88
N LEU A 180 7.42 -1.18 9.17
CA LEU A 180 6.23 -0.49 8.66
C LEU A 180 6.45 -0.02 7.23
N THR A 181 5.43 -0.16 6.38
CA THR A 181 5.53 0.22 4.95
C THR A 181 5.46 1.71 4.70
N ASN A 182 4.93 2.48 5.65
CA ASN A 182 4.67 3.91 5.52
C ASN A 182 5.43 4.69 6.57
N HIS A 183 5.79 5.93 6.22
CA HIS A 183 6.37 6.90 7.17
C HIS A 183 5.30 7.71 7.88
N TYR A 184 4.10 7.80 7.30
CA TYR A 184 3.00 8.59 7.85
C TYR A 184 1.94 7.70 8.45
N HIS A 185 1.60 7.94 9.70
CA HIS A 185 0.59 7.18 10.42
C HIS A 185 -0.40 8.12 11.12
N THR A 186 -1.68 7.74 11.07
CA THR A 186 -2.71 8.41 11.86
C THR A 186 -2.55 7.99 13.32
N MET A 187 -2.23 8.93 14.19
CA MET A 187 -1.99 8.73 15.61
C MET A 187 -2.90 9.60 16.46
N ALA A 188 -3.25 9.14 17.66
CA ALA A 188 -3.96 9.94 18.63
C ALA A 188 -3.03 11.02 19.21
N ASN A 189 -3.48 12.28 19.20
CA ASN A 189 -2.78 13.38 19.83
C ASN A 189 -3.13 13.40 21.34
N LEU A 190 -2.17 13.03 22.17
CA LEU A 190 -2.34 12.95 23.63
C LEU A 190 -2.37 14.32 24.31
N LYS A 191 -1.92 15.40 23.64
CA LYS A 191 -1.94 16.76 24.20
C LYS A 191 -3.33 17.34 24.20
N THR A 192 -4.16 16.99 23.20
CA THR A 192 -5.54 17.49 23.06
C THR A 192 -6.57 16.55 23.69
N SER A 193 -6.19 15.34 24.08
CA SER A 193 -7.06 14.35 24.72
C SER A 193 -6.24 13.50 25.70
N PRO A 194 -5.80 14.07 26.85
CA PRO A 194 -4.97 13.35 27.81
C PRO A 194 -5.68 12.17 28.47
N ASP A 195 -7.00 12.25 28.63
CA ASP A 195 -7.82 11.24 29.30
C ASP A 195 -8.56 10.37 28.29
N PHE A 196 -7.84 9.48 27.66
CA PHE A 196 -8.46 8.44 26.85
C PHE A 196 -9.77 7.94 27.46
N PRO A 197 -10.95 8.14 26.90
CA PRO A 197 -11.51 7.03 26.17
C PRO A 197 -12.43 7.31 24.97
N ASN A 198 -12.92 8.50 24.68
CA ASN A 198 -14.06 8.56 23.75
C ASN A 198 -14.01 9.55 22.56
N ARG A 199 -13.08 10.46 22.47
CA ARG A 199 -12.92 11.35 21.30
C ARG A 199 -11.46 11.78 21.16
N PHE A 200 -10.72 11.16 20.26
CA PHE A 200 -9.35 11.61 19.99
C PHE A 200 -9.34 12.54 18.79
N ASN A 201 -8.59 13.61 18.91
CA ASN A 201 -8.06 14.24 17.73
C ASN A 201 -6.95 13.35 17.21
N THR A 202 -7.14 12.79 16.03
CA THR A 202 -6.12 12.03 15.32
C THR A 202 -5.46 12.93 14.30
N GLU A 203 -4.15 12.82 14.20
CA GLU A 203 -3.34 13.56 13.25
C GLU A 203 -2.52 12.61 12.41
N LEU A 204 -2.21 13.01 11.18
CA LEU A 204 -1.25 12.32 10.35
C LEU A 204 0.15 12.75 10.77
N VAL A 205 0.93 11.83 11.29
CA VAL A 205 2.24 12.10 11.90
C VAL A 205 3.32 11.39 11.09
N ASP A 206 4.40 12.11 10.78
CA ASP A 206 5.61 11.52 10.23
C ASP A 206 6.34 10.76 11.34
N THR A 207 6.41 9.46 11.22
CA THR A 207 7.11 8.57 12.16
C THR A 207 8.49 8.17 11.66
N GLY A 208 8.85 8.63 10.47
CA GLY A 208 10.05 8.20 9.78
C GLY A 208 10.03 6.71 9.46
N ASP A 209 11.20 6.15 9.27
CA ASP A 209 11.41 4.72 9.08
C ASP A 209 11.28 3.99 10.41
N ALA A 210 10.23 3.22 10.60
CA ALA A 210 9.82 2.73 11.90
C ALA A 210 9.47 1.24 11.92
N PHE A 211 9.57 0.67 13.10
CA PHE A 211 9.28 -0.72 13.38
C PHE A 211 8.26 -0.84 14.53
N VAL A 212 7.50 -1.93 14.52
CA VAL A 212 6.68 -2.34 15.64
C VAL A 212 7.18 -3.70 16.17
N LYS A 213 7.27 -3.83 17.50
CA LYS A 213 7.74 -5.07 18.12
C LYS A 213 6.73 -6.20 17.91
N ALA A 214 7.19 -7.38 17.51
CA ALA A 214 6.33 -8.51 17.20
C ALA A 214 5.44 -8.94 18.39
N SER A 215 5.92 -8.78 19.64
CA SER A 215 5.13 -9.05 20.86
C SER A 215 3.99 -8.06 21.11
N ASP A 216 4.01 -6.90 20.44
CA ASP A 216 3.05 -5.81 20.63
C ASP A 216 1.89 -5.86 19.63
N VAL A 217 1.93 -6.82 18.70
CA VAL A 217 0.96 -6.98 17.63
C VAL A 217 0.55 -8.44 17.44
N ASN A 218 -0.61 -8.64 16.83
CA ASN A 218 -1.07 -9.94 16.36
C ASN A 218 -1.10 -9.93 14.81
N PHE A 219 -0.80 -11.06 14.20
CA PHE A 219 -1.02 -11.24 12.77
C PHE A 219 -2.52 -11.13 12.47
N PHE A 220 -2.87 -10.29 11.47
CA PHE A 220 -4.26 -10.08 11.08
C PHE A 220 -4.56 -10.67 9.70
N SER A 221 -3.77 -10.33 8.68
CA SER A 221 -3.99 -10.83 7.31
C SER A 221 -2.73 -10.78 6.45
N GLY A 222 -2.78 -11.37 5.27
CA GLY A 222 -1.69 -11.38 4.31
C GLY A 222 -0.75 -12.60 4.47
N LYS A 223 0.46 -12.48 3.97
CA LYS A 223 1.49 -13.53 4.03
C LYS A 223 2.25 -13.42 5.34
N LYS A 224 2.44 -14.54 6.06
CA LYS A 224 3.35 -14.54 7.20
C LYS A 224 4.78 -14.25 6.75
N LEU A 225 5.36 -13.18 7.27
CA LEU A 225 6.73 -12.79 6.96
C LEU A 225 7.72 -13.68 7.70
N LYS A 226 8.80 -14.05 7.01
CA LYS A 226 9.94 -14.72 7.63
C LYS A 226 10.98 -13.65 7.97
N PRO A 227 11.64 -13.73 9.13
CA PRO A 227 12.74 -12.83 9.45
C PRO A 227 13.86 -12.93 8.40
N ILE A 228 14.43 -11.79 8.04
CA ILE A 228 15.56 -11.71 7.08
C ILE A 228 16.91 -12.04 7.74
N ASN A 229 16.94 -12.09 9.06
CA ASN A 229 18.12 -12.37 9.90
C ASN A 229 17.73 -13.20 11.13
N THR A 230 18.69 -13.46 12.01
CA THR A 230 18.49 -14.13 13.30
C THR A 230 18.84 -13.21 14.46
N ALA A 231 18.43 -13.56 15.69
CA ALA A 231 18.77 -12.79 16.88
C ALA A 231 20.31 -12.70 17.07
N ALA A 232 21.02 -13.79 16.82
CA ALA A 232 22.49 -13.82 16.89
C ALA A 232 23.12 -12.91 15.83
N SER A 233 22.70 -13.05 14.56
CA SER A 233 23.28 -12.22 13.49
C SER A 233 22.96 -10.73 13.62
N ALA A 234 21.84 -10.35 14.24
CA ALA A 234 21.53 -8.96 14.56
C ALA A 234 22.51 -8.40 15.61
N LYS A 235 22.81 -9.17 16.66
CA LYS A 235 23.76 -8.77 17.70
C LYS A 235 25.19 -8.73 17.17
N ASP A 236 25.64 -9.79 16.50
CA ASP A 236 26.99 -9.90 16.00
C ASP A 236 27.24 -8.90 14.88
N GLY A 237 26.31 -8.79 13.94
CA GLY A 237 26.38 -7.87 12.81
C GLY A 237 26.38 -6.39 13.21
N SER A 238 25.87 -6.03 14.39
CA SER A 238 25.96 -4.65 14.90
C SER A 238 27.36 -4.23 15.33
N LYS A 239 28.26 -5.21 15.57
CA LYS A 239 29.63 -5.02 16.07
C LYS A 239 30.70 -5.21 14.98
N ILE A 240 30.32 -5.74 13.84
CA ILE A 240 31.20 -6.04 12.72
C ILE A 240 31.05 -4.94 11.66
N ALA A 241 32.15 -4.44 11.14
CA ALA A 241 32.14 -3.48 10.05
C ALA A 241 31.55 -4.11 8.77
N ILE A 242 31.03 -3.27 7.88
CA ILE A 242 30.49 -3.67 6.58
C ILE A 242 31.48 -4.60 5.83
N LEU A 243 30.94 -5.64 5.22
CA LEU A 243 31.72 -6.58 4.42
C LEU A 243 31.84 -6.09 2.96
N GLU A 244 32.95 -6.45 2.28
CA GLU A 244 33.20 -6.04 0.88
C GLU A 244 32.05 -6.36 -0.07
N ASN A 245 31.44 -7.55 0.07
CA ASN A 245 30.30 -7.93 -0.76
C ASN A 245 29.05 -7.08 -0.50
N GLN A 246 28.82 -6.63 0.73
CA GLN A 246 27.72 -5.72 1.06
C GLN A 246 27.99 -4.30 0.52
N GLU A 247 29.23 -3.84 0.60
CA GLU A 247 29.64 -2.56 0.01
C GLU A 247 29.45 -2.59 -1.52
N ALA A 248 29.84 -3.68 -2.18
CA ALA A 248 29.63 -3.89 -3.62
C ALA A 248 28.13 -3.91 -3.96
N ASP A 249 27.29 -4.61 -3.18
CA ASP A 249 25.83 -4.66 -3.36
C ASP A 249 25.20 -3.27 -3.22
N LEU A 250 25.60 -2.50 -2.21
CA LEU A 250 25.09 -1.12 -2.02
C LEU A 250 25.48 -0.23 -3.18
N LYS A 251 26.72 -0.28 -3.62
CA LYS A 251 27.23 0.49 -4.76
C LYS A 251 26.48 0.14 -6.05
N ASP A 252 26.23 -1.16 -6.32
CA ASP A 252 25.45 -1.60 -7.48
C ASP A 252 24.02 -1.07 -7.42
N LEU A 253 23.35 -1.17 -6.27
CA LEU A 253 21.97 -0.67 -6.10
C LEU A 253 21.89 0.84 -6.27
N LEU A 254 22.84 1.60 -5.70
CA LEU A 254 22.89 3.05 -5.84
C LEU A 254 23.25 3.48 -7.26
N GLY A 255 24.08 2.72 -7.96
CA GLY A 255 24.42 2.95 -9.37
C GLY A 255 23.21 2.77 -10.32
N LYS A 256 22.17 2.01 -9.92
CA LYS A 256 20.95 1.79 -10.70
C LYS A 256 19.85 2.83 -10.46
N VAL A 257 20.02 3.75 -9.51
CA VAL A 257 18.96 4.70 -9.07
C VAL A 257 18.40 5.50 -10.24
N ASP A 258 19.25 6.06 -11.10
CA ASP A 258 18.78 6.85 -12.24
C ASP A 258 17.98 6.01 -13.25
N SER A 259 18.41 4.78 -13.50
CA SER A 259 17.68 3.84 -14.34
C SER A 259 16.30 3.51 -13.77
N VAL A 260 16.23 3.24 -12.46
CA VAL A 260 14.95 2.99 -11.77
C VAL A 260 14.04 4.21 -11.85
N LYS A 261 14.55 5.41 -11.54
CA LYS A 261 13.77 6.68 -11.57
C LYS A 261 13.29 7.03 -12.98
N ASN A 262 14.03 6.64 -14.00
CA ASN A 262 13.63 6.84 -15.39
C ASN A 262 12.62 5.82 -15.91
N SER A 263 12.40 4.72 -15.20
CA SER A 263 11.46 3.65 -15.60
C SER A 263 9.99 4.11 -15.54
N VAL A 264 9.14 3.49 -16.35
CA VAL A 264 7.68 3.62 -16.26
C VAL A 264 7.17 3.17 -14.90
N LYS A 265 7.77 2.11 -14.36
CA LYS A 265 7.43 1.53 -13.07
C LYS A 265 7.54 2.57 -11.95
N TYR A 266 8.64 3.33 -11.90
CA TYR A 266 8.80 4.42 -10.94
C TYR A 266 7.88 5.61 -11.26
N LYS A 267 7.92 6.13 -12.48
CA LYS A 267 7.20 7.36 -12.87
C LYS A 267 5.68 7.28 -12.66
N LEU A 268 5.10 6.10 -12.83
CA LEU A 268 3.67 5.86 -12.65
C LEU A 268 3.30 5.18 -11.32
N SER A 269 4.25 4.91 -10.44
CA SER A 269 3.95 4.50 -9.06
C SER A 269 3.27 5.64 -8.29
N SER A 270 2.51 5.28 -7.24
CA SER A 270 1.96 6.28 -6.32
C SER A 270 3.07 7.14 -5.71
N SER A 271 2.75 8.39 -5.38
CA SER A 271 3.70 9.29 -4.72
C SER A 271 4.31 8.65 -3.48
N LEU A 272 3.50 8.02 -2.62
CA LEU A 272 3.97 7.34 -1.41
C LEU A 272 5.05 6.28 -1.69
N LYS A 273 4.87 5.45 -2.72
CA LYS A 273 5.86 4.41 -3.06
C LYS A 273 7.15 4.99 -3.62
N ARG A 274 7.05 6.07 -4.39
CA ARG A 274 8.22 6.80 -4.86
C ARG A 274 8.96 7.47 -3.70
N ASP A 275 8.22 8.13 -2.81
CA ASP A 275 8.78 8.78 -1.62
C ASP A 275 9.51 7.77 -0.71
N ASN A 276 8.94 6.57 -0.52
CA ASN A 276 9.58 5.48 0.22
C ASN A 276 10.89 5.02 -0.44
N TYR A 277 10.89 4.83 -1.77
CA TYR A 277 12.10 4.47 -2.51
C TYR A 277 13.14 5.59 -2.45
N ASP A 278 12.74 6.85 -2.67
CA ASP A 278 13.64 8.01 -2.62
C ASP A 278 14.25 8.20 -1.24
N LEU A 279 13.47 7.96 -0.18
CA LEU A 279 13.97 7.99 1.19
C LEU A 279 15.01 6.90 1.43
N ALA A 280 14.76 5.67 0.99
CA ALA A 280 15.72 4.58 1.11
C ALA A 280 17.04 4.88 0.37
N VAL A 281 16.94 5.46 -0.84
CA VAL A 281 18.11 5.91 -1.62
C VAL A 281 18.89 6.99 -0.85
N ARG A 282 18.19 8.02 -0.38
CA ARG A 282 18.81 9.12 0.37
C ARG A 282 19.52 8.62 1.62
N ASP A 283 18.87 7.74 2.39
CA ASP A 283 19.45 7.22 3.63
C ASP A 283 20.68 6.34 3.34
N ALA A 284 20.63 5.51 2.30
CA ALA A 284 21.78 4.71 1.89
C ALA A 284 22.95 5.57 1.38
N GLN A 285 22.68 6.64 0.63
CA GLN A 285 23.70 7.61 0.21
C GLN A 285 24.32 8.36 1.40
N THR A 286 23.48 8.79 2.34
CA THR A 286 23.94 9.52 3.54
C THR A 286 24.81 8.65 4.40
N GLN A 287 24.44 7.40 4.65
CA GLN A 287 25.22 6.45 5.44
C GLN A 287 26.52 6.05 4.71
N GLY A 288 26.46 5.82 3.39
CA GLY A 288 27.65 5.51 2.58
C GLY A 288 28.69 6.64 2.54
N ASN A 289 28.23 7.89 2.70
CA ASN A 289 29.10 9.08 2.77
C ASN A 289 29.50 9.46 4.20
N SER A 290 28.98 8.76 5.21
CA SER A 290 29.25 9.03 6.61
C SER A 290 30.69 8.60 6.95
N ARG A 291 31.38 9.40 7.78
CA ARG A 291 32.68 9.02 8.37
C ARG A 291 32.52 7.90 9.43
N LYS A 292 31.31 7.63 9.88
CA LYS A 292 31.01 6.51 10.79
C LYS A 292 31.05 5.21 9.99
N LEU A 293 31.86 4.26 10.42
CA LEU A 293 31.89 2.93 9.83
C LEU A 293 30.51 2.27 9.99
N MET A 294 29.90 1.93 8.84
CA MET A 294 28.66 1.17 8.80
C MET A 294 28.89 -0.24 9.34
N SER A 295 27.96 -0.76 10.12
CA SER A 295 27.96 -2.15 10.55
C SER A 295 27.38 -3.09 9.49
N THR A 296 27.74 -4.37 9.56
CA THR A 296 27.15 -5.43 8.73
C THR A 296 25.61 -5.46 8.85
N ALA A 297 25.06 -5.25 10.06
CA ALA A 297 23.61 -5.22 10.26
C ALA A 297 22.95 -4.01 9.57
N GLU A 298 23.55 -2.82 9.66
CA GLU A 298 23.07 -1.62 8.96
C GLU A 298 23.13 -1.81 7.44
N ALA A 299 24.25 -2.33 6.92
CA ALA A 299 24.41 -2.59 5.49
C ALA A 299 23.35 -3.59 4.97
N GLN A 300 23.12 -4.69 5.69
CA GLN A 300 22.10 -5.68 5.36
C GLN A 300 20.70 -5.04 5.32
N TYR A 301 20.39 -4.18 6.29
CA TYR A 301 19.14 -3.46 6.36
C TYR A 301 18.94 -2.51 5.18
N LEU A 302 19.94 -1.69 4.85
CA LEU A 302 19.86 -0.74 3.74
C LEU A 302 19.72 -1.45 2.40
N ILE A 303 20.47 -2.54 2.17
CA ILE A 303 20.35 -3.38 0.97
C ILE A 303 18.94 -3.97 0.87
N TRP A 304 18.42 -4.54 1.96
CA TRP A 304 17.08 -5.09 2.01
C TRP A 304 16.03 -4.02 1.71
N ARG A 305 16.16 -2.84 2.30
CA ARG A 305 15.23 -1.73 2.17
C ARG A 305 15.18 -1.19 0.75
N LEU A 306 16.35 -0.96 0.11
CA LEU A 306 16.44 -0.56 -1.29
C LEU A 306 15.76 -1.57 -2.22
N LYS A 307 16.11 -2.86 -2.09
CA LYS A 307 15.53 -3.95 -2.89
C LYS A 307 14.00 -4.07 -2.67
N THR A 308 13.55 -3.91 -1.43
CA THR A 308 12.13 -4.00 -1.07
C THR A 308 11.35 -2.86 -1.69
N TYR A 309 11.74 -1.61 -1.49
CA TYR A 309 11.01 -0.46 -2.03
C TYR A 309 11.08 -0.36 -3.55
N GLU A 310 12.19 -0.77 -4.18
CA GLU A 310 12.23 -0.93 -5.64
C GLU A 310 11.22 -1.97 -6.13
N SER A 311 11.11 -3.10 -5.44
CA SER A 311 10.15 -4.16 -5.80
C SER A 311 8.69 -3.71 -5.63
N GLU A 312 8.40 -2.86 -4.64
CA GLU A 312 7.09 -2.31 -4.32
C GLU A 312 6.62 -1.23 -5.29
N LEU A 313 7.53 -0.62 -6.06
CA LEU A 313 7.14 0.23 -7.18
C LEU A 313 6.23 -0.55 -8.12
N ASP A 314 5.08 0.02 -8.49
CA ASP A 314 4.03 -0.70 -9.19
C ASP A 314 3.41 0.08 -10.33
N GLY A 315 4.06 1.17 -10.72
CA GLY A 315 3.59 2.00 -11.81
C GLY A 315 3.47 1.23 -13.11
N ALA A 316 2.31 1.32 -13.72
CA ALA A 316 2.02 0.72 -15.01
C ALA A 316 1.04 1.59 -15.80
N LYS A 317 1.17 1.59 -17.11
CA LYS A 317 0.21 2.26 -17.99
C LYS A 317 -1.14 1.51 -17.96
N VAL A 318 -2.23 2.29 -18.00
CA VAL A 318 -3.57 1.74 -18.14
C VAL A 318 -3.70 1.06 -19.49
N LYS A 319 -4.08 -0.21 -19.52
CA LYS A 319 -4.34 -0.94 -20.76
C LYS A 319 -5.73 -0.54 -21.32
N VAL A 320 -5.76 0.06 -22.50
CA VAL A 320 -6.97 0.56 -23.18
C VAL A 320 -7.23 -0.17 -24.50
N GLY A 321 -8.49 -0.26 -24.89
CA GLY A 321 -8.88 -0.92 -26.14
C GLY A 321 -8.51 -0.13 -27.38
N ASN A 322 -8.70 1.20 -27.34
CA ASN A 322 -8.41 2.10 -28.46
C ASN A 322 -7.87 3.43 -27.93
N MET A 323 -6.60 3.72 -28.26
CA MET A 323 -5.91 4.95 -27.84
C MET A 323 -6.54 6.24 -28.41
N ASN A 324 -7.26 6.15 -29.53
CA ASN A 324 -7.92 7.29 -30.19
C ASN A 324 -9.39 7.48 -29.73
N LYS A 325 -9.94 6.51 -28.97
CA LYS A 325 -11.34 6.55 -28.52
C LYS A 325 -11.47 5.84 -27.17
N LEU A 326 -11.12 6.55 -26.10
CA LEU A 326 -11.19 6.04 -24.75
C LEU A 326 -12.66 5.93 -24.27
N THR A 327 -12.99 4.81 -23.64
CA THR A 327 -14.24 4.64 -22.91
C THR A 327 -14.25 5.47 -21.63
N SER A 328 -15.43 5.73 -21.06
CA SER A 328 -15.56 6.44 -19.77
C SER A 328 -14.80 5.72 -18.65
N ASN A 329 -14.81 4.37 -18.61
CA ASN A 329 -14.08 3.60 -17.63
C ASN A 329 -12.56 3.68 -17.80
N GLU A 330 -12.06 3.74 -19.02
CA GLU A 330 -10.63 3.92 -19.31
C GLU A 330 -10.18 5.32 -18.91
N LYS A 331 -10.97 6.36 -19.21
CA LYS A 331 -10.74 7.73 -18.73
C LYS A 331 -10.73 7.80 -17.19
N LEU A 332 -11.66 7.10 -16.53
CA LEU A 332 -11.70 6.99 -15.08
C LEU A 332 -10.45 6.29 -14.53
N ALA A 333 -10.00 5.19 -15.15
CA ALA A 333 -8.79 4.48 -14.74
C ALA A 333 -7.53 5.35 -14.86
N ILE A 334 -7.39 6.11 -15.95
CA ILE A 334 -6.31 7.09 -16.14
C ILE A 334 -6.42 8.19 -15.06
N GLY A 335 -7.62 8.69 -14.78
CA GLY A 335 -7.85 9.69 -13.74
C GLY A 335 -7.41 9.19 -12.35
N LEU A 336 -7.72 7.95 -11.99
CA LEU A 336 -7.28 7.33 -10.74
C LEU A 336 -5.77 7.16 -10.68
N LEU A 337 -5.13 6.76 -11.78
CA LEU A 337 -3.67 6.72 -11.87
C LEU A 337 -3.05 8.10 -11.65
N VAL A 338 -3.59 9.13 -12.28
CA VAL A 338 -3.16 10.52 -12.12
C VAL A 338 -3.27 10.98 -10.66
N ILE A 339 -4.40 10.68 -10.00
CA ILE A 339 -4.57 10.99 -8.57
C ILE A 339 -3.48 10.28 -7.74
N SER A 340 -3.22 9.02 -8.00
CA SER A 340 -2.20 8.25 -7.27
C SER A 340 -0.78 8.77 -7.48
N VAL A 341 -0.45 9.19 -8.70
CA VAL A 341 0.88 9.69 -9.07
C VAL A 341 1.14 11.11 -8.53
N TYR A 342 0.13 11.98 -8.58
CA TYR A 342 0.29 13.40 -8.26
C TYR A 342 -0.38 13.82 -6.95
N GLY A 343 -1.19 12.95 -6.34
CA GLY A 343 -1.70 13.16 -4.99
C GLY A 343 -0.59 13.04 -3.96
N LYS A 344 -0.63 13.85 -2.91
CA LYS A 344 0.32 13.83 -1.81
C LYS A 344 -0.44 14.06 -0.50
N ASN A 345 -0.12 13.29 0.51
CA ASN A 345 -0.68 13.48 1.84
C ASN A 345 0.41 13.24 2.88
N THR A 346 0.97 14.34 3.35
CA THR A 346 2.00 14.37 4.39
C THR A 346 1.52 15.30 5.51
N ASP A 347 2.27 15.38 6.59
CA ASP A 347 2.06 16.35 7.67
C ASP A 347 2.12 17.81 7.20
N LYS A 348 2.87 18.08 6.10
CA LYS A 348 3.12 19.42 5.56
C LYS A 348 2.29 19.77 4.35
N GLU A 349 1.96 18.77 3.52
CA GLU A 349 1.27 19.00 2.24
C GLU A 349 0.16 17.98 2.04
N SER A 350 -1.00 18.48 1.62
CA SER A 350 -2.12 17.65 1.21
C SER A 350 -2.60 18.12 -0.16
N LEU A 351 -2.20 17.36 -1.20
CA LEU A 351 -2.44 17.69 -2.60
C LEU A 351 -3.24 16.59 -3.28
N TYR A 352 -4.10 16.98 -4.22
CA TYR A 352 -4.71 16.03 -5.13
C TYR A 352 -4.61 16.49 -6.58
N GLY A 353 -4.40 15.52 -7.47
CA GLY A 353 -4.40 15.74 -8.91
C GLY A 353 -5.70 15.24 -9.53
N TYR A 354 -6.24 15.95 -10.50
CA TYR A 354 -7.33 15.43 -11.31
C TYR A 354 -7.08 15.66 -12.79
N ALA A 355 -7.58 14.70 -13.61
CA ALA A 355 -7.48 14.74 -15.04
C ALA A 355 -8.80 15.24 -15.66
N LYS A 356 -8.73 16.31 -16.44
CA LYS A 356 -9.85 16.79 -17.28
C LYS A 356 -9.58 16.41 -18.72
N PHE A 357 -10.32 15.43 -19.24
CA PHE A 357 -10.23 14.99 -20.62
C PHE A 357 -10.93 15.98 -21.55
N ASN A 358 -10.29 16.36 -22.65
CA ASN A 358 -10.83 17.26 -23.65
C ASN A 358 -11.87 16.51 -24.50
N LYS A 359 -13.02 17.16 -24.75
CA LYS A 359 -14.05 16.58 -25.61
C LYS A 359 -13.54 16.51 -27.05
N GLY A 360 -13.59 15.34 -27.68
CA GLY A 360 -13.14 15.14 -29.06
C GLY A 360 -11.62 15.04 -29.25
N ASN A 361 -10.81 15.11 -28.17
CA ASN A 361 -9.37 14.93 -28.23
C ASN A 361 -8.92 13.90 -27.18
N ASP A 362 -8.77 12.65 -27.60
CA ASP A 362 -8.27 11.56 -26.77
C ASP A 362 -6.72 11.41 -26.82
N LYS A 363 -5.98 12.44 -27.27
CA LYS A 363 -4.51 12.45 -27.25
C LYS A 363 -3.93 13.10 -25.99
N THR A 364 -4.68 14.06 -25.42
CA THR A 364 -4.23 14.83 -24.25
C THR A 364 -5.34 15.01 -23.21
N PHE A 365 -4.93 15.31 -22.00
CA PHE A 365 -5.82 15.77 -20.92
C PHE A 365 -5.14 16.89 -20.13
N THR A 366 -5.92 17.69 -19.44
CA THR A 366 -5.42 18.70 -18.51
C THR A 366 -5.31 18.09 -17.12
N LEU A 367 -4.09 18.02 -16.58
CA LEU A 367 -3.82 17.72 -15.17
C LEU A 367 -3.95 19.03 -14.39
N THR A 368 -4.74 19.03 -13.32
CA THR A 368 -4.76 20.13 -12.34
C THR A 368 -4.45 19.57 -10.96
N ILE A 369 -3.48 20.17 -10.27
CA ILE A 369 -3.12 19.85 -8.89
C ILE A 369 -3.68 20.95 -7.99
N LYS A 370 -4.39 20.57 -6.94
CA LYS A 370 -5.01 21.47 -5.97
C LYS A 370 -4.62 21.10 -4.55
N ASP A 371 -4.68 22.09 -3.67
CA ASP A 371 -4.59 21.93 -2.24
C ASP A 371 -5.89 21.27 -1.71
N MET A 372 -5.78 20.22 -0.90
CA MET A 372 -6.95 19.52 -0.34
C MET A 372 -7.68 20.33 0.73
N HIS A 373 -6.95 21.14 1.49
CA HIS A 373 -7.53 21.99 2.53
C HIS A 373 -8.17 23.26 1.96
N ASN A 374 -7.62 23.74 0.83
CA ASN A 374 -8.18 24.87 0.09
C ASN A 374 -8.43 24.47 -1.38
N GLN A 375 -9.56 23.84 -1.64
CA GLN A 375 -9.92 23.33 -2.97
C GLN A 375 -10.00 24.43 -4.07
N LYS A 376 -10.08 25.68 -3.71
CA LYS A 376 -10.01 26.82 -4.67
C LYS A 376 -8.57 27.10 -5.11
N LYS A 377 -7.58 26.75 -4.29
CA LYS A 377 -6.16 26.99 -4.57
C LYS A 377 -5.63 25.96 -5.57
N VAL A 378 -5.44 26.40 -6.80
CA VAL A 378 -4.73 25.61 -7.84
C VAL A 378 -3.23 25.77 -7.62
N VAL A 379 -2.53 24.66 -7.41
CA VAL A 379 -1.06 24.62 -7.24
C VAL A 379 -0.36 24.58 -8.59
N SER A 380 -0.87 23.76 -9.52
CA SER A 380 -0.35 23.74 -10.89
C SER A 380 -1.38 23.18 -11.88
N THR A 381 -1.20 23.56 -13.16
CA THR A 381 -1.96 23.02 -14.29
C THR A 381 -1.01 22.69 -15.42
N LYS A 382 -1.13 21.50 -16.03
CA LYS A 382 -0.29 21.03 -17.13
C LYS A 382 -1.10 20.24 -18.15
N THR A 383 -0.75 20.36 -19.43
CA THR A 383 -1.26 19.46 -20.47
C THR A 383 -0.40 18.20 -20.52
N MET A 384 -1.04 17.03 -20.40
CA MET A 384 -0.39 15.72 -20.37
C MET A 384 -0.81 14.90 -21.58
N LYS A 385 0.12 14.08 -22.10
CA LYS A 385 -0.19 13.11 -23.16
C LYS A 385 -0.83 11.86 -22.57
N ILE A 386 -1.89 11.37 -23.19
CA ILE A 386 -2.54 10.11 -22.76
C ILE A 386 -1.58 8.92 -22.92
N SER A 387 -0.71 8.94 -23.94
CA SER A 387 0.31 7.90 -24.16
C SER A 387 1.31 7.73 -23.01
N ASP A 388 1.47 8.73 -22.15
CA ASP A 388 2.33 8.63 -20.98
C ASP A 388 1.68 7.76 -19.87
N PHE A 389 0.35 7.70 -19.84
CA PHE A 389 -0.46 7.03 -18.81
C PHE A 389 -1.21 5.79 -19.32
N ALA A 390 -1.32 5.62 -20.63
CA ALA A 390 -2.07 4.53 -21.23
C ALA A 390 -1.29 3.87 -22.37
N GLN A 391 -1.62 2.59 -22.61
CA GLN A 391 -1.12 1.83 -23.75
C GLN A 391 -2.22 0.92 -24.30
N LYS A 392 -2.13 0.55 -25.58
CA LYS A 392 -3.05 -0.40 -26.19
C LYS A 392 -2.92 -1.79 -25.53
N ARG A 393 -4.05 -2.50 -25.34
CA ARG A 393 -4.09 -3.92 -24.88
C ARG A 393 -3.48 -4.84 -25.89
#